data_6882f5a1e10fb89cdc33f4790669f53d
#
_entry.id   6882f5a1e10fb89cdc33f4790669f53d
#
_cell.length_a   1.000
_cell.length_b   1.000
_cell.length_c   1.000
_cell.angle_alpha   90.00
_cell.angle_beta   90.00
_cell.angle_gamma   90.00
#
_symmetry.space_group_name_H-M   'P 1'
#
loop_
_entity.id
_entity.type
_entity.pdbx_description
1 polymer ?
#
loop_
_entity_poly.entity_id
_entity_poly.type
_entity_poly.pdbx_seq_one_letter_code
_entity_poly.pdbx_strand_id
1 'polypeptide(L)'
;MKINKPLSAALAAAGLGYAIGNLNPAYVMGLRKGYDIRKKGSGNAGATNLMILEGKKAGAFVMCFDISKAAVSVGLARRIFAQSKFAGEAAGAACILGHMYPALMRFRGGKGLACLGGVILAFGVNDFLVTLFLESLLLLATRYLCLVPITGAIFYPIYHGIERGDWRAAAILGSITLPMLSKHVENLERIKEGKELKLDFLWDRDGELDRIGFLDAD
;
A
#
# COMPACT_ATOMS: atom_id res chain seq x y z
N MET A 1 36.39 -10.34 -2.67
CA MET A 1 35.52 -9.42 -1.92
C MET A 1 34.60 -10.28 -1.02
N LYS A 2 34.79 -10.24 0.32
CA LYS A 2 33.91 -11.01 1.24
C LYS A 2 32.54 -10.31 1.25
N ILE A 3 31.55 -10.92 0.63
CA ILE A 3 30.16 -10.44 0.70
C ILE A 3 29.72 -10.45 2.16
N ASN A 4 29.33 -9.29 2.68
CA ASN A 4 28.82 -9.17 4.05
C ASN A 4 27.50 -9.96 4.14
N LYS A 5 27.55 -11.14 4.77
CA LYS A 5 26.39 -12.08 4.87
C LYS A 5 25.07 -11.40 5.32
N PRO A 6 25.07 -10.51 6.34
CA PRO A 6 23.83 -9.81 6.74
C PRO A 6 23.28 -8.85 5.67
N LEU A 7 24.17 -8.17 4.91
CA LEU A 7 23.73 -7.25 3.85
C LEU A 7 23.18 -8.02 2.64
N SER A 8 23.87 -9.08 2.20
CA SER A 8 23.39 -9.92 1.10
C SER A 8 22.04 -10.58 1.43
N ALA A 9 21.82 -10.97 2.69
CA ALA A 9 20.56 -11.49 3.16
C ALA A 9 19.43 -10.43 3.14
N ALA A 10 19.73 -9.19 3.55
CA ALA A 10 18.76 -8.09 3.46
C ALA A 10 18.37 -7.78 2.00
N LEU A 11 19.35 -7.78 1.08
CA LEU A 11 19.09 -7.59 -0.35
C LEU A 11 18.27 -8.74 -0.95
N ALA A 12 18.57 -9.99 -0.57
CA ALA A 12 17.77 -11.14 -1.00
C ALA A 12 16.35 -11.09 -0.43
N ALA A 13 16.19 -10.66 0.83
CA ALA A 13 14.88 -10.42 1.44
C ALA A 13 14.09 -9.33 0.70
N ALA A 14 14.75 -8.24 0.30
CA ALA A 14 14.13 -7.21 -0.54
C ALA A 14 13.70 -7.78 -1.90
N GLY A 15 14.52 -8.60 -2.54
CA GLY A 15 14.17 -9.28 -3.79
C GLY A 15 12.92 -10.16 -3.66
N LEU A 16 12.84 -10.95 -2.57
CA LEU A 16 11.65 -11.76 -2.24
C LEU A 16 10.41 -10.84 -2.05
N GLY A 17 10.56 -9.78 -1.25
CA GLY A 17 9.50 -8.83 -0.99
C GLY A 17 8.98 -8.19 -2.26
N TYR A 18 9.87 -7.70 -3.12
CA TYR A 18 9.50 -7.10 -4.39
C TYR A 18 8.75 -8.09 -5.30
N ALA A 19 9.21 -9.33 -5.41
CA ALA A 19 8.57 -10.36 -6.21
C ALA A 19 7.12 -10.64 -5.72
N ILE A 20 6.93 -10.79 -4.40
CA ILE A 20 5.59 -10.97 -3.80
C ILE A 20 4.74 -9.71 -4.03
N GLY A 21 5.31 -8.53 -3.91
CA GLY A 21 4.65 -7.25 -4.17
C GLY A 21 4.06 -7.12 -5.57
N ASN A 22 4.72 -7.72 -6.59
CA ASN A 22 4.25 -7.71 -7.99
C ASN A 22 2.89 -8.42 -8.20
N LEU A 23 2.47 -9.27 -7.26
CA LEU A 23 1.16 -9.91 -7.33
C LEU A 23 0.05 -8.87 -7.12
N ASN A 24 -0.74 -8.61 -8.15
CA ASN A 24 -1.81 -7.61 -8.12
C ASN A 24 -3.15 -8.23 -8.54
N PRO A 25 -4.00 -8.63 -7.58
CA PRO A 25 -5.26 -9.26 -7.88
C PRO A 25 -6.25 -8.32 -8.58
N ALA A 26 -6.23 -7.02 -8.32
CA ALA A 26 -7.11 -6.06 -8.98
C ALA A 26 -6.85 -6.02 -10.50
N TYR A 27 -5.59 -6.02 -10.90
CA TYR A 27 -5.20 -6.07 -12.30
C TYR A 27 -5.62 -7.37 -12.98
N VAL A 28 -5.36 -8.51 -12.31
CA VAL A 28 -5.74 -9.84 -12.84
C VAL A 28 -7.25 -9.96 -12.99
N MET A 29 -8.03 -9.47 -12.01
CA MET A 29 -9.50 -9.50 -12.07
C MET A 29 -10.03 -8.62 -13.21
N GLY A 30 -9.47 -7.42 -13.41
CA GLY A 30 -9.83 -6.56 -14.54
C GLY A 30 -9.55 -7.26 -15.89
N LEU A 31 -8.36 -7.84 -16.07
CA LEU A 31 -8.02 -8.56 -17.27
C LEU A 31 -8.96 -9.76 -17.56
N ARG A 32 -9.32 -10.53 -16.53
CA ARG A 32 -10.30 -11.63 -16.66
C ARG A 32 -11.68 -11.16 -17.10
N LYS A 33 -12.01 -9.89 -16.83
CA LYS A 33 -13.26 -9.25 -17.26
C LYS A 33 -13.12 -8.47 -18.58
N GLY A 34 -11.97 -8.57 -19.24
CA GLY A 34 -11.73 -7.97 -20.54
C GLY A 34 -11.30 -6.49 -20.51
N TYR A 35 -10.88 -5.96 -19.36
CA TYR A 35 -10.41 -4.59 -19.27
C TYR A 35 -9.14 -4.43 -18.43
N ASP A 36 -8.37 -3.38 -18.73
CA ASP A 36 -7.25 -2.94 -17.88
C ASP A 36 -7.78 -1.94 -16.86
N ILE A 37 -7.76 -2.34 -15.57
CA ILE A 37 -8.23 -1.50 -14.45
C ILE A 37 -7.54 -0.12 -14.39
N ARG A 38 -6.34 0.00 -14.94
CA ARG A 38 -5.57 1.25 -14.99
C ARG A 38 -6.10 2.26 -16.02
N LYS A 39 -7.05 1.82 -16.84
CA LYS A 39 -7.73 2.64 -17.87
C LYS A 39 -9.19 2.91 -17.51
N LYS A 40 -9.65 2.47 -16.34
CA LYS A 40 -11.03 2.65 -15.88
C LYS A 40 -11.07 3.19 -14.45
N GLY A 41 -12.13 3.87 -14.13
CA GLY A 41 -12.34 4.44 -12.81
C GLY A 41 -11.24 5.45 -12.46
N SER A 42 -10.69 5.35 -11.26
CA SER A 42 -9.60 6.21 -10.82
C SER A 42 -8.25 5.90 -11.50
N GLY A 43 -8.18 4.94 -12.40
CA GLY A 43 -6.92 4.52 -13.04
C GLY A 43 -5.93 3.76 -12.13
N ASN A 44 -6.27 3.56 -10.86
CA ASN A 44 -5.40 2.90 -9.90
C ASN A 44 -5.64 1.38 -9.85
N ALA A 45 -4.58 0.58 -9.88
CA ALA A 45 -4.67 -0.88 -9.75
C ALA A 45 -4.74 -1.31 -8.27
N GLY A 46 -5.81 -0.93 -7.57
CA GLY A 46 -5.98 -1.20 -6.14
C GLY A 46 -7.42 -1.47 -5.72
N ALA A 47 -7.60 -1.80 -4.45
CA ALA A 47 -8.87 -2.21 -3.86
C ALA A 47 -9.99 -1.19 -4.06
N THR A 48 -9.73 0.10 -3.82
CA THR A 48 -10.76 1.15 -3.93
C THR A 48 -11.29 1.27 -5.37
N ASN A 49 -10.40 1.29 -6.38
CA ASN A 49 -10.84 1.35 -7.76
C ASN A 49 -11.65 0.12 -8.16
N LEU A 50 -11.21 -1.08 -7.75
CA LEU A 50 -11.98 -2.28 -8.03
C LEU A 50 -13.32 -2.30 -7.27
N MET A 51 -13.39 -1.71 -6.07
CA MET A 51 -14.64 -1.54 -5.33
C MET A 51 -15.63 -0.64 -6.07
N ILE A 52 -15.13 0.44 -6.69
CA ILE A 52 -15.94 1.34 -7.52
C ILE A 52 -16.48 0.60 -8.76
N LEU A 53 -15.62 -0.15 -9.45
CA LEU A 53 -15.98 -0.81 -10.72
C LEU A 53 -16.80 -2.09 -10.54
N GLU A 54 -16.49 -2.89 -9.51
CA GLU A 54 -16.98 -4.27 -9.34
C GLU A 54 -17.69 -4.53 -8.01
N GLY A 55 -17.82 -3.50 -7.19
CA GLY A 55 -18.53 -3.54 -5.91
C GLY A 55 -17.67 -3.93 -4.71
N LYS A 56 -18.27 -3.81 -3.52
CA LYS A 56 -17.59 -3.91 -2.22
C LYS A 56 -16.89 -5.26 -1.99
N LYS A 57 -17.48 -6.38 -2.42
CA LYS A 57 -16.89 -7.71 -2.24
C LYS A 57 -15.56 -7.87 -3.00
N ALA A 58 -15.51 -7.38 -4.24
CA ALA A 58 -14.30 -7.43 -5.05
C ALA A 58 -13.19 -6.56 -4.46
N GLY A 59 -13.51 -5.33 -4.05
CA GLY A 59 -12.55 -4.46 -3.39
C GLY A 59 -12.04 -5.01 -2.06
N ALA A 60 -12.92 -5.57 -1.22
CA ALA A 60 -12.55 -6.19 0.05
C ALA A 60 -11.60 -7.39 -0.17
N PHE A 61 -11.86 -8.24 -1.15
CA PHE A 61 -10.96 -9.35 -1.51
C PHE A 61 -9.56 -8.85 -1.86
N VAL A 62 -9.46 -7.82 -2.71
CA VAL A 62 -8.15 -7.23 -3.10
C VAL A 62 -7.45 -6.64 -1.88
N MET A 63 -8.18 -5.92 -1.03
CA MET A 63 -7.61 -5.33 0.19
C MET A 63 -7.03 -6.41 1.12
N CYS A 64 -7.80 -7.47 1.40
CA CYS A 64 -7.36 -8.58 2.23
C CYS A 64 -6.13 -9.30 1.61
N PHE A 65 -6.12 -9.50 0.30
CA PHE A 65 -5.00 -10.11 -0.41
C PHE A 65 -3.74 -9.24 -0.28
N ASP A 66 -3.84 -7.93 -0.50
CA ASP A 66 -2.70 -7.00 -0.44
C ASP A 66 -2.12 -6.89 0.97
N ILE A 67 -2.97 -6.88 2.02
CA ILE A 67 -2.55 -6.97 3.42
C ILE A 67 -1.81 -8.30 3.65
N SER A 68 -2.43 -9.41 3.26
CA SER A 68 -1.88 -10.74 3.50
C SER A 68 -0.55 -10.97 2.80
N LYS A 69 -0.43 -10.58 1.51
CA LYS A 69 0.82 -10.77 0.76
C LYS A 69 1.98 -10.00 1.40
N ALA A 70 1.72 -8.79 1.91
CA ALA A 70 2.75 -7.97 2.54
C ALA A 70 3.15 -8.56 3.91
N ALA A 71 2.18 -9.00 4.71
CA ALA A 71 2.47 -9.68 5.98
C ALA A 71 3.26 -10.99 5.78
N VAL A 72 2.85 -11.80 4.79
CA VAL A 72 3.55 -13.03 4.42
C VAL A 72 4.98 -12.74 3.95
N SER A 73 5.17 -11.69 3.16
CA SER A 73 6.50 -11.25 2.69
C SER A 73 7.46 -10.99 3.86
N VAL A 74 7.03 -10.22 4.85
CA VAL A 74 7.82 -9.92 6.06
C VAL A 74 8.09 -11.19 6.86
N GLY A 75 7.06 -12.02 7.10
CA GLY A 75 7.18 -13.25 7.87
C GLY A 75 8.14 -14.27 7.24
N LEU A 76 8.03 -14.48 5.92
CA LEU A 76 8.92 -15.36 5.16
C LEU A 76 10.37 -14.85 5.18
N ALA A 77 10.55 -13.53 4.95
CA ALA A 77 11.89 -12.93 4.93
C ALA A 77 12.60 -13.10 6.28
N ARG A 78 11.91 -12.87 7.39
CA ARG A 78 12.47 -13.08 8.75
C ARG A 78 12.88 -14.52 9.00
N ARG A 79 12.16 -15.50 8.44
CA ARG A 79 12.48 -16.92 8.58
C ARG A 79 13.66 -17.35 7.70
N ILE A 80 13.60 -16.98 6.41
CA ILE A 80 14.57 -17.46 5.41
C ILE A 80 15.91 -16.74 5.55
N PHE A 81 15.87 -15.45 5.86
CA PHE A 81 17.05 -14.58 5.93
C PHE A 81 17.35 -14.12 7.36
N ALA A 82 17.23 -15.04 8.33
CA ALA A 82 17.39 -14.79 9.76
C ALA A 82 18.78 -14.21 10.15
N GLN A 83 19.80 -14.37 9.30
CA GLN A 83 21.12 -13.79 9.48
C GLN A 83 21.16 -12.26 9.31
N SER A 84 20.10 -11.65 8.76
CA SER A 84 19.94 -10.20 8.70
C SER A 84 18.83 -9.75 9.63
N LYS A 85 19.15 -8.90 10.59
CA LYS A 85 18.16 -8.31 11.49
C LYS A 85 17.16 -7.39 10.79
N PHE A 86 17.48 -6.95 9.56
CA PHE A 86 16.65 -6.07 8.74
C PHE A 86 15.89 -6.80 7.61
N ALA A 87 15.88 -8.13 7.62
CA ALA A 87 15.22 -8.91 6.57
C ALA A 87 13.72 -8.57 6.45
N GLY A 88 13.05 -8.36 7.58
CA GLY A 88 11.63 -7.99 7.61
C GLY A 88 11.36 -6.61 7.01
N GLU A 89 12.14 -5.61 7.43
CA GLU A 89 12.03 -4.23 6.96
C GLU A 89 12.34 -4.13 5.47
N ALA A 90 13.41 -4.78 5.02
CA ALA A 90 13.81 -4.82 3.63
C ALA A 90 12.74 -5.47 2.72
N ALA A 91 12.20 -6.61 3.16
CA ALA A 91 11.14 -7.30 2.43
C ALA A 91 9.82 -6.51 2.44
N GLY A 92 9.45 -5.92 3.57
CA GLY A 92 8.23 -5.10 3.70
C GLY A 92 8.27 -3.87 2.80
N ALA A 93 9.34 -3.09 2.87
CA ALA A 93 9.54 -1.91 2.02
C ALA A 93 9.54 -2.30 0.53
N ALA A 94 10.27 -3.35 0.17
CA ALA A 94 10.33 -3.83 -1.20
C ALA A 94 9.00 -4.42 -1.70
N CYS A 95 8.19 -5.04 -0.84
CA CYS A 95 6.85 -5.52 -1.18
C CYS A 95 5.91 -4.34 -1.51
N ILE A 96 5.95 -3.26 -0.73
CA ILE A 96 5.19 -2.05 -1.02
C ILE A 96 5.65 -1.45 -2.36
N LEU A 97 6.96 -1.34 -2.61
CA LEU A 97 7.51 -0.87 -3.88
C LEU A 97 7.10 -1.77 -5.04
N GLY A 98 7.14 -3.09 -4.88
CA GLY A 98 6.69 -4.07 -5.88
C GLY A 98 5.20 -3.97 -6.21
N HIS A 99 4.36 -3.61 -5.21
CA HIS A 99 2.94 -3.33 -5.44
C HIS A 99 2.73 -2.00 -6.18
N MET A 100 3.51 -0.96 -5.86
CA MET A 100 3.38 0.36 -6.49
C MET A 100 3.98 0.41 -7.90
N TYR A 101 5.09 -0.30 -8.08
CA TYR A 101 5.87 -0.31 -9.33
C TYR A 101 6.16 -1.76 -9.78
N PRO A 102 5.13 -2.59 -10.04
CA PRO A 102 5.33 -3.98 -10.41
C PRO A 102 5.94 -4.09 -11.82
N ALA A 103 7.06 -4.81 -11.94
CA ALA A 103 7.71 -5.05 -13.23
C ALA A 103 6.77 -5.76 -14.22
N LEU A 104 5.97 -6.72 -13.73
CA LEU A 104 4.97 -7.46 -14.52
C LEU A 104 3.86 -6.56 -15.10
N MET A 105 3.70 -5.34 -14.56
CA MET A 105 2.67 -4.37 -15.00
C MET A 105 3.30 -3.10 -15.59
N ARG A 106 4.54 -3.18 -16.12
CA ARG A 106 5.29 -2.05 -16.66
C ARG A 106 5.40 -0.89 -15.65
N PHE A 107 5.66 -1.22 -14.38
CA PHE A 107 5.85 -0.29 -13.26
C PHE A 107 4.64 0.63 -12.96
N ARG A 108 3.42 0.20 -13.35
CA ARG A 108 2.17 0.92 -13.11
C ARG A 108 1.24 0.06 -12.24
N GLY A 109 1.43 0.11 -10.93
CA GLY A 109 0.66 -0.62 -9.93
C GLY A 109 -0.27 0.26 -9.10
N GLY A 110 -0.56 -0.20 -7.88
CA GLY A 110 -1.40 0.50 -6.89
C GLY A 110 -0.68 1.61 -6.14
N LYS A 111 -1.27 2.06 -5.03
CA LYS A 111 -0.75 3.16 -4.18
C LYS A 111 -0.16 2.68 -2.84
N GLY A 112 -0.27 1.41 -2.50
CA GLY A 112 0.47 0.78 -1.41
C GLY A 112 -0.21 0.76 -0.04
N LEU A 113 -1.37 1.39 0.18
CA LEU A 113 -2.02 1.48 1.50
C LEU A 113 -2.22 0.11 2.16
N ALA A 114 -2.88 -0.81 1.48
CA ALA A 114 -3.18 -2.14 2.04
C ALA A 114 -1.89 -2.94 2.31
N CYS A 115 -0.87 -2.81 1.44
CA CYS A 115 0.44 -3.41 1.68
C CYS A 115 1.14 -2.79 2.89
N LEU A 116 1.06 -1.47 3.09
CA LEU A 116 1.60 -0.81 4.29
C LEU A 116 0.94 -1.36 5.55
N GLY A 117 -0.39 -1.46 5.57
CA GLY A 117 -1.11 -2.09 6.68
C GLY A 117 -0.67 -3.52 6.96
N GLY A 118 -0.43 -4.32 5.92
CA GLY A 118 0.08 -5.69 6.05
C GLY A 118 1.52 -5.76 6.61
N VAL A 119 2.38 -4.84 6.20
CA VAL A 119 3.73 -4.71 6.76
C VAL A 119 3.67 -4.37 8.25
N ILE A 120 2.87 -3.37 8.62
CA ILE A 120 2.69 -2.95 10.01
C ILE A 120 2.18 -4.12 10.87
N LEU A 121 1.15 -4.82 10.39
CA LEU A 121 0.57 -5.98 11.07
C LEU A 121 1.61 -7.09 11.30
N ALA A 122 2.51 -7.33 10.36
CA ALA A 122 3.57 -8.34 10.48
C ALA A 122 4.66 -7.98 11.50
N PHE A 123 4.84 -6.71 11.82
CA PHE A 123 5.73 -6.26 12.87
C PHE A 123 5.11 -6.38 14.25
N GLY A 124 3.81 -6.12 14.39
CA GLY A 124 3.09 -6.29 15.64
C GLY A 124 1.62 -5.90 15.52
N VAL A 125 0.76 -6.64 16.22
CA VAL A 125 -0.67 -6.31 16.31
C VAL A 125 -0.85 -4.96 17.01
N ASN A 126 -0.05 -4.66 18.04
CA ASN A 126 -0.10 -3.36 18.73
C ASN A 126 0.27 -2.21 17.80
N ASP A 127 1.35 -2.36 17.01
CA ASP A 127 1.78 -1.37 16.01
C ASP A 127 0.64 -1.09 15.03
N PHE A 128 -0.02 -2.18 14.58
CA PHE A 128 -1.16 -2.07 13.67
C PHE A 128 -2.34 -1.35 14.32
N LEU A 129 -2.70 -1.69 15.56
CA LEU A 129 -3.83 -1.06 16.26
C LEU A 129 -3.58 0.42 16.55
N VAL A 130 -2.37 0.78 16.99
CA VAL A 130 -1.99 2.20 17.19
C VAL A 130 -2.06 2.98 15.89
N THR A 131 -1.47 2.46 14.81
CA THR A 131 -1.52 3.12 13.51
C THR A 131 -2.96 3.21 13.00
N LEU A 132 -3.73 2.13 13.07
CA LEU A 132 -5.13 2.10 12.65
C LEU A 132 -5.98 3.12 13.42
N PHE A 133 -5.77 3.27 14.73
CA PHE A 133 -6.48 4.24 15.55
C PHE A 133 -6.18 5.68 15.11
N LEU A 134 -4.90 6.03 14.95
CA LEU A 134 -4.48 7.37 14.53
C LEU A 134 -4.98 7.70 13.12
N GLU A 135 -4.84 6.75 12.19
CA GLU A 135 -5.30 6.93 10.80
C GLU A 135 -6.84 6.97 10.71
N SER A 136 -7.54 6.26 11.60
CA SER A 136 -9.00 6.36 11.69
C SER A 136 -9.46 7.74 12.16
N LEU A 137 -8.77 8.33 13.15
CA LEU A 137 -9.05 9.71 13.59
C LEU A 137 -8.82 10.71 12.45
N LEU A 138 -7.72 10.58 11.72
CA LEU A 138 -7.43 11.41 10.56
C LEU A 138 -8.51 11.26 9.48
N LEU A 139 -8.89 10.01 9.18
CA LEU A 139 -9.91 9.70 8.18
C LEU A 139 -11.28 10.27 8.55
N LEU A 140 -11.68 10.16 9.81
CA LEU A 140 -12.94 10.73 10.30
C LEU A 140 -12.93 12.26 10.25
N ALA A 141 -11.80 12.89 10.59
CA ALA A 141 -11.65 14.34 10.58
C ALA A 141 -11.62 14.92 9.16
N THR A 142 -10.96 14.25 8.22
CA THR A 142 -10.75 14.77 6.85
C THR A 142 -11.71 14.20 5.82
N ARG A 143 -12.21 12.99 6.04
CA ARG A 143 -13.01 12.15 5.13
C ARG A 143 -12.27 11.71 3.87
N TYR A 144 -10.97 11.99 3.70
CA TYR A 144 -10.18 11.63 2.53
C TYR A 144 -9.30 10.40 2.80
N LEU A 145 -9.70 9.26 2.22
CA LEU A 145 -8.95 8.00 2.36
C LEU A 145 -7.52 8.09 1.82
N CYS A 146 -7.27 8.95 0.84
CA CYS A 146 -5.94 9.11 0.23
C CYS A 146 -4.90 9.74 1.17
N LEU A 147 -5.30 10.39 2.26
CA LEU A 147 -4.38 10.95 3.26
C LEU A 147 -3.78 9.87 4.17
N VAL A 148 -4.51 8.79 4.42
CA VAL A 148 -4.06 7.67 5.28
C VAL A 148 -2.71 7.07 4.84
N PRO A 149 -2.49 6.69 3.57
CA PRO A 149 -1.19 6.16 3.16
C PRO A 149 -0.07 7.21 3.19
N ILE A 150 -0.39 8.48 3.02
CA ILE A 150 0.60 9.58 3.07
C ILE A 150 1.12 9.73 4.50
N THR A 151 0.21 9.86 5.46
CA THR A 151 0.57 10.01 6.88
C THR A 151 1.16 8.74 7.45
N GLY A 152 0.61 7.57 7.13
CA GLY A 152 1.15 6.28 7.55
C GLY A 152 2.57 6.01 7.05
N ALA A 153 2.89 6.40 5.82
CA ALA A 153 4.24 6.27 5.26
C ALA A 153 5.27 7.21 5.92
N ILE A 154 4.82 8.26 6.59
CA ILE A 154 5.68 9.16 7.38
C ILE A 154 5.74 8.69 8.84
N PHE A 155 4.59 8.48 9.44
CA PHE A 155 4.45 8.14 10.85
C PHE A 155 5.07 6.80 11.20
N TYR A 156 4.71 5.73 10.46
CA TYR A 156 5.07 4.38 10.87
C TYR A 156 6.58 4.11 10.88
N PRO A 157 7.39 4.52 9.89
CA PRO A 157 8.84 4.36 9.97
C PRO A 157 9.46 5.01 11.21
N ILE A 158 9.00 6.20 11.58
CA ILE A 158 9.48 6.93 12.77
C ILE A 158 9.09 6.16 14.04
N TYR A 159 7.81 5.80 14.17
CA TYR A 159 7.29 5.00 15.27
C TYR A 159 8.07 3.69 15.43
N HIS A 160 8.25 2.96 14.35
CA HIS A 160 9.01 1.69 14.32
C HIS A 160 10.48 1.88 14.74
N GLY A 161 11.11 2.98 14.32
CA GLY A 161 12.49 3.31 14.73
C GLY A 161 12.61 3.58 16.23
N ILE A 162 11.64 4.27 16.81
CA ILE A 162 11.56 4.53 18.26
C ILE A 162 11.35 3.22 19.02
N GLU A 163 10.34 2.44 18.65
CA GLU A 163 10.00 1.14 19.27
C GLU A 163 11.16 0.15 19.24
N ARG A 164 11.89 0.10 18.14
CA ARG A 164 13.02 -0.82 17.93
C ARG A 164 14.36 -0.28 18.47
N GLY A 165 14.42 1.02 18.79
CA GLY A 165 15.66 1.68 19.13
C GLY A 165 16.71 1.63 17.99
N ASP A 166 16.27 1.52 16.73
CA ASP A 166 17.15 1.38 15.55
C ASP A 166 16.68 2.24 14.36
N TRP A 167 17.31 3.39 14.18
CA TRP A 167 16.98 4.32 13.09
C TRP A 167 17.32 3.79 11.69
N ARG A 168 18.12 2.73 11.59
CA ARG A 168 18.37 2.04 10.31
C ARG A 168 17.13 1.27 9.86
N ALA A 169 16.41 0.66 10.80
CA ALA A 169 15.10 0.05 10.54
C ALA A 169 14.10 1.10 10.03
N ALA A 170 14.03 2.26 10.71
CA ALA A 170 13.24 3.41 10.28
C ALA A 170 13.61 3.87 8.86
N ALA A 171 14.90 4.01 8.57
CA ALA A 171 15.38 4.46 7.25
C ALA A 171 15.01 3.48 6.13
N ILE A 172 15.09 2.16 6.38
CA ILE A 172 14.69 1.14 5.41
C ILE A 172 13.18 1.24 5.12
N LEU A 173 12.35 1.26 6.15
CA LEU A 173 10.91 1.45 5.96
C LEU A 173 10.56 2.82 5.37
N GLY A 174 11.23 3.88 5.80
CA GLY A 174 11.06 5.25 5.29
C GLY A 174 11.43 5.42 3.81
N SER A 175 12.17 4.47 3.22
CA SER A 175 12.48 4.49 1.79
C SER A 175 11.24 4.49 0.88
N ILE A 176 10.08 4.05 1.40
CA ILE A 176 8.80 4.06 0.68
C ILE A 176 8.11 5.43 0.71
N THR A 177 8.50 6.34 1.63
CA THR A 177 7.77 7.59 1.89
C THR A 177 7.67 8.44 0.63
N LEU A 178 8.80 8.79 0.01
CA LEU A 178 8.79 9.61 -1.22
C LEU A 178 8.06 8.92 -2.39
N PRO A 179 8.29 7.63 -2.69
CA PRO A 179 7.51 6.90 -3.68
C PRO A 179 6.00 6.93 -3.40
N MET A 180 5.60 6.77 -2.15
CA MET A 180 4.18 6.77 -1.77
C MET A 180 3.57 8.17 -1.91
N LEU A 181 4.27 9.21 -1.47
CA LEU A 181 3.87 10.60 -1.67
C LEU A 181 3.68 10.91 -3.16
N SER A 182 4.64 10.53 -4.02
CA SER A 182 4.54 10.76 -5.47
C SER A 182 3.31 10.12 -6.11
N LYS A 183 2.88 8.95 -5.61
CA LYS A 183 1.65 8.27 -6.06
C LYS A 183 0.35 8.96 -5.63
N HIS A 184 0.42 9.92 -4.71
CA HIS A 184 -0.75 10.62 -4.17
C HIS A 184 -0.81 12.11 -4.56
N VAL A 185 0.13 12.61 -5.37
CA VAL A 185 0.11 14.01 -5.85
C VAL A 185 -1.21 14.35 -6.52
N GLU A 186 -1.66 13.50 -7.46
CA GLU A 186 -2.96 13.69 -8.13
C GLU A 186 -4.16 13.72 -7.16
N ASN A 187 -4.10 12.94 -6.06
CA ASN A 187 -5.15 12.98 -5.05
C ASN A 187 -5.16 14.33 -4.31
N LEU A 188 -3.97 14.86 -3.97
CA LEU A 188 -3.85 16.17 -3.33
C LEU A 188 -4.35 17.30 -4.22
N GLU A 189 -4.12 17.21 -5.54
CA GLU A 189 -4.67 18.14 -6.52
C GLU A 189 -6.20 18.04 -6.57
N ARG A 190 -6.74 16.81 -6.64
CA ARG A 190 -8.20 16.60 -6.61
C ARG A 190 -8.86 17.06 -5.31
N ILE A 191 -8.16 16.99 -4.17
CA ILE A 191 -8.66 17.58 -2.91
C ILE A 191 -8.82 19.08 -3.05
N LYS A 192 -7.82 19.78 -3.62
CA LYS A 192 -7.89 21.23 -3.86
C LYS A 192 -9.04 21.63 -4.79
N GLU A 193 -9.33 20.79 -5.78
CA GLU A 193 -10.42 20.99 -6.73
C GLU A 193 -11.80 20.54 -6.19
N GLY A 194 -11.86 19.94 -4.99
CA GLY A 194 -13.08 19.37 -4.42
C GLY A 194 -13.55 18.07 -5.10
N LYS A 195 -12.71 17.45 -5.93
CA LYS A 195 -13.03 16.26 -6.74
C LYS A 195 -12.44 14.95 -6.21
N GLU A 196 -11.78 14.95 -5.05
CA GLU A 196 -11.29 13.72 -4.47
C GLU A 196 -12.40 12.93 -3.80
N LEU A 197 -12.35 11.60 -3.96
CA LEU A 197 -13.32 10.67 -3.38
C LEU A 197 -13.27 10.69 -1.86
N LYS A 198 -14.41 10.94 -1.22
CA LYS A 198 -14.54 10.92 0.24
C LYS A 198 -14.94 9.55 0.75
N LEU A 199 -14.79 9.35 2.06
CA LEU A 199 -15.20 8.13 2.75
C LEU A 199 -16.69 7.80 2.56
N ASP A 200 -17.50 8.81 2.24
CA ASP A 200 -18.93 8.73 1.99
C ASP A 200 -19.30 7.68 0.93
N PHE A 201 -18.42 7.41 -0.02
CA PHE A 201 -18.67 6.41 -1.07
C PHE A 201 -18.93 4.99 -0.53
N LEU A 202 -18.59 4.73 0.72
CA LEU A 202 -18.83 3.42 1.34
C LEU A 202 -20.31 3.17 1.63
N TRP A 203 -21.11 4.21 1.82
CA TRP A 203 -22.56 4.11 2.08
C TRP A 203 -23.43 4.86 1.08
N ASP A 204 -22.92 5.90 0.43
CA ASP A 204 -23.56 6.64 -0.65
C ASP A 204 -22.62 6.72 -1.87
N ARG A 205 -22.47 5.56 -2.56
CA ARG A 205 -21.56 5.42 -3.69
C ARG A 205 -21.94 6.34 -4.84
N ASP A 206 -23.22 6.30 -5.24
CA ASP A 206 -23.67 6.96 -6.44
C ASP A 206 -23.72 8.48 -6.26
N GLY A 207 -24.16 8.97 -5.09
CA GLY A 207 -24.09 10.39 -4.76
C GLY A 207 -22.66 10.94 -4.70
N GLU A 208 -21.72 10.13 -4.21
CA GLU A 208 -20.32 10.56 -4.15
C GLU A 208 -19.64 10.53 -5.54
N LEU A 209 -19.99 9.56 -6.39
CA LEU A 209 -19.49 9.52 -7.77
C LEU A 209 -20.07 10.64 -8.63
N ASP A 210 -21.34 11.00 -8.45
CA ASP A 210 -21.98 12.16 -9.09
C ASP A 210 -21.30 13.46 -8.64
N ARG A 211 -21.09 13.64 -7.34
CA ARG A 211 -20.40 14.81 -6.77
C ARG A 211 -19.04 15.11 -7.41
N ILE A 212 -18.28 14.08 -7.77
CA ILE A 212 -16.95 14.22 -8.38
C ILE A 212 -16.99 14.21 -9.93
N GLY A 213 -18.18 14.16 -10.53
CA GLY A 213 -18.36 14.13 -11.98
C GLY A 213 -17.88 12.84 -12.63
N PHE A 214 -17.94 11.71 -11.90
CA PHE A 214 -17.44 10.42 -12.39
C PHE A 214 -18.44 9.72 -13.30
N LEU A 215 -19.74 9.97 -13.12
CA LEU A 215 -20.81 9.36 -13.89
C LEU A 215 -21.01 10.03 -15.27
N ASP A 216 -20.49 11.26 -15.44
CA ASP A 216 -20.60 12.05 -16.67
C ASP A 216 -19.43 11.82 -17.65
N ALA A 217 -18.51 10.89 -17.34
CA ALA A 217 -17.25 10.72 -18.08
C ALA A 217 -17.24 9.53 -19.06
N ASP A 218 -18.42 9.05 -19.51
CA ASP A 218 -18.57 8.00 -20.55
C ASP A 218 -18.74 8.56 -21.95
#